data_77d8515383622c4ff89c94cbb8cd3991
#
_entry.id   77d8515383622c4ff89c94cbb8cd3991
#
_cell.length_a   1.000
_cell.length_b   1.000
_cell.length_c   1.000
_cell.angle_alpha   90.00
_cell.angle_beta   90.00
_cell.angle_gamma   90.00
#
_symmetry.space_group_name_H-M   'P 1'
#
loop_
_entity.id
_entity.type
_entity.pdbx_description
1 polymer ?
#
loop_
_entity_poly.entity_id
_entity_poly.type
_entity_poly.pdbx_seq_one_letter_code
_entity_poly.pdbx_strand_id
1 'polypeptide(L)'
;MIAEAPALGDAFAMIREDEGVTLIRPGKGWARITLGVHSSLGAIGLTARVAESLAAHGISANMVAAVHHDHVFVPWARREEALAILESLSGPQ
;
A
#
# COMPACT_ATOMS: atom_id res chain seq x y z
N MET A 1 -11.26 -19.63 -9.32
CA MET A 1 -10.07 -20.36 -8.92
C MET A 1 -9.17 -20.57 -10.10
N ILE A 2 -7.92 -20.38 -9.92
CA ILE A 2 -6.99 -20.46 -11.02
C ILE A 2 -6.42 -21.85 -11.08
N ALA A 3 -6.41 -22.40 -12.27
CA ALA A 3 -5.91 -23.75 -12.47
C ALA A 3 -4.42 -23.82 -12.20
N GLU A 4 -3.71 -22.79 -12.62
CA GLU A 4 -2.26 -22.72 -12.42
C GLU A 4 -1.92 -21.37 -11.84
N ALA A 5 -1.16 -21.38 -10.76
CA ALA A 5 -0.65 -20.13 -10.22
C ALA A 5 0.63 -19.81 -10.97
N PRO A 6 0.78 -18.59 -11.46
CA PRO A 6 2.02 -18.20 -12.07
C PRO A 6 3.13 -18.18 -11.04
N ALA A 7 4.35 -18.33 -11.49
CA ALA A 7 5.50 -18.18 -10.62
C ALA A 7 5.50 -16.76 -10.06
N LEU A 8 5.83 -16.63 -8.78
CA LEU A 8 5.80 -15.32 -8.15
C LEU A 8 6.86 -14.40 -8.75
N GLY A 9 8.04 -14.95 -9.06
CA GLY A 9 9.08 -14.16 -9.70
C GLY A 9 9.41 -12.90 -8.92
N ASP A 10 9.37 -11.76 -9.59
CA ASP A 10 9.63 -10.48 -8.97
C ASP A 10 8.37 -9.80 -8.44
N ALA A 11 7.25 -10.51 -8.39
CA ALA A 11 6.01 -9.91 -7.92
C ALA A 11 6.10 -9.59 -6.43
N PHE A 12 5.58 -8.43 -6.10
CA PHE A 12 5.47 -8.03 -4.70
C PHE A 12 4.39 -8.86 -4.02
N ALA A 13 3.28 -9.11 -4.71
CA ALA A 13 2.17 -9.84 -4.11
C ALA A 13 1.39 -10.56 -5.19
N MET A 14 0.71 -11.62 -4.76
CA MET A 14 -0.17 -12.38 -5.63
C MET A 14 -1.48 -12.57 -4.91
N ILE A 15 -2.57 -12.28 -5.61
CA ILE A 15 -3.90 -12.43 -5.05
C ILE A 15 -4.67 -13.37 -5.96
N ARG A 16 -5.17 -14.44 -5.38
CA ARG A 16 -5.96 -15.40 -6.13
C ARG A 16 -7.43 -14.98 -6.04
N GLU A 17 -8.00 -14.72 -7.19
CA GLU A 17 -9.40 -14.33 -7.30
C GLU A 17 -10.14 -15.33 -8.17
N ASP A 18 -11.46 -15.32 -8.10
CA ASP A 18 -12.24 -16.24 -8.91
C ASP A 18 -12.02 -16.02 -10.40
N GLU A 19 -11.84 -14.76 -10.80
CA GLU A 19 -11.65 -14.39 -12.19
C GLU A 19 -10.24 -14.65 -12.70
N GLY A 20 -9.28 -14.83 -11.81
CA GLY A 20 -7.89 -15.00 -12.21
C GLY A 20 -6.94 -14.57 -11.09
N VAL A 21 -5.67 -14.49 -11.43
CA VAL A 21 -4.65 -14.07 -10.47
C VAL A 21 -4.30 -12.60 -10.72
N THR A 22 -4.29 -11.83 -9.65
CA THR A 22 -3.76 -10.47 -9.69
C THR A 22 -2.34 -10.51 -9.15
N LEU A 23 -1.42 -9.94 -9.91
CA LEU A 23 -0.04 -9.81 -9.47
C LEU A 23 0.28 -8.33 -9.30
N ILE A 24 0.94 -8.00 -8.18
CA ILE A 24 1.50 -6.67 -7.98
C ILE A 24 2.98 -6.80 -8.26
N ARG A 25 3.45 -6.14 -9.32
CA ARG A 25 4.80 -6.32 -9.83
C ARG A 25 5.47 -4.96 -10.02
N PRO A 26 6.81 -4.95 -10.03
CA PRO A 26 7.50 -3.73 -10.42
C PRO A 26 7.03 -3.26 -11.79
N GLY A 27 6.84 -1.97 -11.94
CA GLY A 27 6.33 -1.40 -13.16
C GLY A 27 6.08 0.07 -12.99
N LYS A 28 5.27 0.61 -13.88
CA LYS A 28 4.98 2.04 -13.89
C LYS A 28 3.58 2.29 -13.37
N GLY A 29 3.33 3.52 -13.00
CA GLY A 29 1.99 3.97 -12.65
C GLY A 29 1.77 4.19 -11.18
N TRP A 30 2.31 3.33 -10.34
CA TRP A 30 2.07 3.40 -8.90
C TRP A 30 3.37 3.35 -8.14
N ALA A 31 3.42 4.07 -7.02
CA ALA A 31 4.55 4.02 -6.10
C ALA A 31 4.11 3.29 -4.84
N ARG A 32 4.96 2.42 -4.35
CA ARG A 32 4.70 1.71 -3.10
C ARG A 32 5.41 2.42 -1.97
N ILE A 33 4.66 2.82 -0.97
CA ILE A 33 5.22 3.39 0.25
C ILE A 33 5.00 2.38 1.36
N THR A 34 6.08 1.93 1.96
CA THR A 34 6.03 0.96 3.04
C THR A 34 6.01 1.71 4.35
N LEU A 35 5.02 1.42 5.18
CA LEU A 35 4.89 2.09 6.46
C LEU A 35 5.81 1.42 7.45
N GLY A 36 6.70 2.22 8.04
CA GLY A 36 7.70 1.69 8.94
C GLY A 36 7.25 1.54 10.38
N VAL A 37 6.05 1.99 10.66
CA VAL A 37 5.49 1.87 12.00
C VAL A 37 5.13 0.44 12.26
N HIS A 38 5.41 -0.06 13.44
CA HIS A 38 5.05 -1.44 13.75
C HIS A 38 4.55 -1.64 15.16
N SER A 39 4.98 -0.86 16.11
CA SER A 39 4.60 -1.09 17.49
C SER A 39 3.12 -0.83 17.72
N SER A 40 2.55 0.08 17.02
CA SER A 40 1.14 0.41 17.18
C SER A 40 0.34 0.02 15.96
N LEU A 41 0.83 -0.93 15.19
CA LEU A 41 0.12 -1.35 13.99
C LEU A 41 -1.22 -1.96 14.32
N GLY A 42 -1.30 -2.60 15.46
CA GLY A 42 -2.58 -3.11 15.88
C GLY A 42 -3.53 -2.00 16.30
N ALA A 43 -3.05 -0.78 16.32
CA ALA A 43 -3.90 0.32 16.74
C ALA A 43 -5.04 0.48 15.77
N ILE A 44 -6.20 0.60 16.33
CA ILE A 44 -7.41 0.81 15.56
C ILE A 44 -7.31 2.17 14.88
N GLY A 45 -7.59 2.20 13.59
CA GLY A 45 -7.69 3.46 12.87
C GLY A 45 -6.45 3.87 12.10
N LEU A 46 -5.36 3.10 12.15
CA LEU A 46 -4.18 3.47 11.38
C LEU A 46 -4.49 3.55 9.89
N THR A 47 -5.11 2.52 9.34
CA THR A 47 -5.45 2.50 7.92
C THR A 47 -6.38 3.64 7.57
N ALA A 48 -7.34 3.91 8.44
CA ALA A 48 -8.29 5.00 8.20
C ALA A 48 -7.57 6.35 8.17
N ARG A 49 -6.65 6.57 9.10
CA ARG A 49 -5.90 7.83 9.14
C ARG A 49 -5.08 8.04 7.88
N VAL A 50 -4.41 6.99 7.43
CA VAL A 50 -3.61 7.07 6.23
C VAL A 50 -4.51 7.39 5.03
N ALA A 51 -5.60 6.64 4.88
CA ALA A 51 -6.49 6.82 3.74
C ALA A 51 -7.14 8.20 3.75
N GLU A 52 -7.59 8.64 4.90
CA GLU A 52 -8.24 9.94 5.00
C GLU A 52 -7.28 11.08 4.69
N SER A 53 -6.05 10.97 5.19
CA SER A 53 -5.06 12.02 4.95
C SER A 53 -4.74 12.16 3.48
N LEU A 54 -4.60 11.04 2.79
CA LEU A 54 -4.32 11.09 1.36
C LEU A 54 -5.54 11.55 0.58
N ALA A 55 -6.72 11.06 0.95
CA ALA A 55 -7.95 11.47 0.28
C ALA A 55 -8.20 12.97 0.43
N ALA A 56 -7.86 13.55 1.57
CA ALA A 56 -8.05 14.97 1.79
C ALA A 56 -7.23 15.80 0.81
N HIS A 57 -6.16 15.23 0.26
CA HIS A 57 -5.33 15.89 -0.73
C HIS A 57 -5.61 15.39 -2.15
N GLY A 58 -6.68 14.63 -2.32
CA GLY A 58 -7.06 14.14 -3.63
C GLY A 58 -6.14 13.05 -4.17
N ILE A 59 -5.46 12.33 -3.28
CA ILE A 59 -4.52 11.28 -3.70
C ILE A 59 -5.19 9.93 -3.53
N SER A 60 -5.29 9.19 -4.64
CA SER A 60 -5.80 7.83 -4.60
C SER A 60 -4.82 6.93 -3.85
N ALA A 61 -5.34 6.03 -3.03
CA ALA A 61 -4.49 5.17 -2.22
C ALA A 61 -5.08 3.76 -2.17
N ASN A 62 -4.21 2.78 -2.31
CA ASN A 62 -4.59 1.38 -2.17
C ASN A 62 -3.69 0.76 -1.12
N MET A 63 -4.30 0.15 -0.11
CA MET A 63 -3.55 -0.41 0.99
C MET A 63 -3.41 -1.91 0.83
N VAL A 64 -2.22 -2.41 1.13
CA VAL A 64 -1.97 -3.85 1.22
C VAL A 64 -1.36 -4.10 2.58
N ALA A 65 -2.10 -4.78 3.43
CA ALA A 65 -1.65 -5.08 4.79
C ALA A 65 -0.94 -6.42 4.79
N ALA A 66 0.23 -6.46 5.41
CA ALA A 66 0.98 -7.68 5.54
C ALA A 66 1.38 -7.86 6.99
N VAL A 67 1.99 -9.00 7.29
CA VAL A 67 2.31 -9.34 8.67
C VAL A 67 3.33 -8.36 9.26
N HIS A 68 4.33 -8.02 8.47
CA HIS A 68 5.43 -7.21 8.98
C HIS A 68 5.29 -5.73 8.69
N HIS A 69 4.63 -5.38 7.61
CA HIS A 69 4.47 -3.98 7.22
C HIS A 69 3.17 -3.79 6.47
N ASP A 70 2.63 -2.60 6.58
CA ASP A 70 1.56 -2.17 5.70
C ASP A 70 2.17 -1.38 4.57
N HIS A 71 1.57 -1.50 3.39
CA HIS A 71 2.05 -0.82 2.21
C HIS A 71 0.91 -0.03 1.61
N VAL A 72 1.23 1.17 1.11
CA VAL A 72 0.23 1.97 0.43
C VAL A 72 0.74 2.30 -0.96
N PHE A 73 -0.13 2.11 -1.94
CA PHE A 73 0.21 2.41 -3.34
C PHE A 73 -0.51 3.69 -3.74
N VAL A 74 0.25 4.63 -4.26
CA VAL A 74 -0.28 5.92 -4.71
C VAL A 74 0.18 6.15 -6.14
N PRO A 75 -0.51 7.01 -6.90
CA PRO A 75 -0.05 7.32 -8.25
C PRO A 75 1.38 7.83 -8.23
N TRP A 76 2.15 7.36 -9.17
CA TRP A 76 3.57 7.70 -9.23
C TRP A 76 3.80 9.20 -9.18
N ALA A 77 2.99 9.97 -9.90
CA ALA A 77 3.15 11.41 -9.98
C ALA A 77 2.94 12.11 -8.65
N ARG A 78 2.25 11.47 -7.72
CA ARG A 78 1.93 12.07 -6.43
C ARG A 78 2.76 11.48 -5.29
N ARG A 79 3.80 10.70 -5.60
CA ARG A 79 4.52 9.95 -4.59
C ARG A 79 5.23 10.82 -3.55
N GLU A 80 5.80 11.92 -3.99
CA GLU A 80 6.54 12.77 -3.05
C GLU A 80 5.61 13.50 -2.12
N GLU A 81 4.51 14.00 -2.67
CA GLU A 81 3.49 14.65 -1.85
C GLU A 81 2.89 13.65 -0.85
N ALA A 82 2.59 12.44 -1.32
CA ALA A 82 2.04 11.42 -0.45
C ALA A 82 3.01 11.08 0.67
N LEU A 83 4.28 10.93 0.33
CA LEU A 83 5.29 10.61 1.34
C LEU A 83 5.36 11.70 2.40
N ALA A 84 5.33 12.95 2.00
CA ALA A 84 5.36 14.05 2.95
C ALA A 84 4.14 14.05 3.87
N ILE A 85 2.96 13.77 3.31
CA ILE A 85 1.75 13.68 4.10
C ILE A 85 1.86 12.57 5.13
N LEU A 86 2.33 11.41 4.70
CA LEU A 86 2.43 10.26 5.61
C LEU A 86 3.47 10.50 6.68
N GLU A 87 4.58 11.14 6.34
CA GLU A 87 5.60 11.47 7.34
C GLU A 87 5.06 12.42 8.39
N SER A 88 4.16 13.31 8.00
CA SER A 88 3.57 14.24 8.96
C SER A 88 2.69 13.52 9.98
N LEU A 89 2.15 12.36 9.62
CA LEU A 89 1.31 11.60 10.55
C LEU A 89 2.12 10.94 11.64
N SER A 90 3.38 10.66 11.38
CA SER A 90 4.25 10.05 12.36
C SER A 90 5.19 11.06 12.99
N GLY A 91 4.80 12.32 12.97
CA GLY A 91 5.62 13.39 13.49
C GLY A 91 5.89 13.28 14.97
N PRO A 92 6.47 14.33 15.54
CA PRO A 92 6.90 14.25 16.94
C PRO A 92 5.75 13.87 17.85
N GLN A 93 6.03 13.00 18.78
CA GLN A 93 5.07 12.51 19.74
C GLN A 93 5.03 13.39 20.97
#